data_0af52838b5e4772085b5190e344fb978
#
_entry.id   0af52838b5e4772085b5190e344fb978
#
_cell.length_a   1.000
_cell.length_b   1.000
_cell.length_c   1.000
_cell.angle_alpha   90.00
_cell.angle_beta   90.00
_cell.angle_gamma   90.00
#
_symmetry.space_group_name_H-M   'P 1'
#
loop_
_entity.id
_entity.type
_entity.pdbx_description
1 polymer ?
#
loop_
_entity_poly.entity_id
_entity_poly.type
_entity_poly.pdbx_seq_one_letter_code
_entity_poly.pdbx_strand_id
1 'polypeptide(L)'
;MHPTSRKTTYSLYDEILHHFGEEAKIVHRLDRETSGLILVAKHKKAEVALKQCFEKRQVAKTYLALVRGEMKTSLHVNAPLLNNQDYSDIKLRMVVDEKGKPSQTDFEPVCYFPDIDATLVKATPYTGRQHQIRVHLFHVKHPILGDPLYGVPTWVSERYLDENLTEEERLEWMGANRLLLHANTLAFTLESKNYAFTSPRETQALFYTLGKERNAYNFM
;
A
#
# COMPACT_ATOMS: atom_id res chain seq x y z
N MET A 1 -10.47 3.96 -5.58
CA MET A 1 -10.43 5.43 -5.35
C MET A 1 -11.09 6.15 -6.52
N HIS A 2 -10.43 6.95 -7.32
CA HIS A 2 -11.05 7.37 -8.59
C HIS A 2 -11.09 6.19 -9.56
N PRO A 3 -12.11 6.07 -10.41
CA PRO A 3 -12.12 5.07 -11.45
C PRO A 3 -10.89 5.28 -12.36
N THR A 4 -10.04 4.29 -12.42
CA THR A 4 -8.81 4.32 -13.23
C THR A 4 -8.99 3.62 -14.58
N SER A 5 -10.12 2.95 -14.78
CA SER A 5 -10.49 2.32 -16.04
C SER A 5 -11.96 2.59 -16.38
N ARG A 6 -12.29 2.53 -17.66
CA ARG A 6 -13.69 2.63 -18.14
C ARG A 6 -14.59 1.48 -17.67
N LYS A 7 -13.99 0.41 -17.10
CA LYS A 7 -14.69 -0.77 -16.58
C LYS A 7 -15.16 -0.61 -15.13
N THR A 8 -14.65 0.39 -14.39
CA THR A 8 -15.02 0.58 -12.98
C THR A 8 -16.35 1.32 -12.90
N THR A 9 -17.42 0.62 -12.59
CA THR A 9 -18.80 1.16 -12.48
C THR A 9 -19.03 1.88 -11.14
N TYR A 10 -18.25 1.57 -10.10
CA TYR A 10 -18.37 2.14 -8.76
C TYR A 10 -17.02 2.24 -8.06
N SER A 11 -16.76 3.30 -7.35
CA SER A 11 -15.49 3.57 -6.70
C SER A 11 -15.64 4.10 -5.27
N LEU A 12 -14.59 4.06 -4.48
CA LEU A 12 -14.57 4.71 -3.16
C LEU A 12 -14.94 6.20 -3.24
N TYR A 13 -14.68 6.87 -4.36
CA TYR A 13 -15.06 8.27 -4.53
C TYR A 13 -16.57 8.45 -4.59
N ASP A 14 -17.29 7.53 -5.23
CA ASP A 14 -18.75 7.55 -5.29
C ASP A 14 -19.37 7.33 -3.91
N GLU A 15 -18.79 6.40 -3.10
CA GLU A 15 -19.20 6.23 -1.69
C GLU A 15 -18.98 7.49 -0.87
N ILE A 16 -17.85 8.17 -1.06
CA ILE A 16 -17.55 9.41 -0.34
C ILE A 16 -18.55 10.51 -0.71
N LEU A 17 -18.90 10.66 -1.97
CA LEU A 17 -19.92 11.62 -2.42
C LEU A 17 -21.29 11.26 -1.85
N HIS A 18 -21.65 9.99 -1.82
CA HIS A 18 -22.92 9.52 -1.26
C HIS A 18 -23.03 9.84 0.24
N HIS A 19 -21.98 9.59 1.03
CA HIS A 19 -22.01 9.77 2.48
C HIS A 19 -21.77 11.22 2.95
N PHE A 20 -20.97 12.01 2.22
CA PHE A 20 -20.51 13.32 2.67
C PHE A 20 -20.91 14.48 1.75
N GLY A 21 -21.61 14.20 0.64
CA GLY A 21 -22.04 15.19 -0.34
C GLY A 21 -20.97 15.57 -1.36
N GLU A 22 -21.40 16.36 -2.38
CA GLU A 22 -20.58 16.69 -3.56
C GLU A 22 -19.33 17.54 -3.26
N GLU A 23 -19.32 18.27 -2.15
CA GLU A 23 -18.15 19.04 -1.72
C GLU A 23 -17.02 18.18 -1.16
N ALA A 24 -17.32 16.93 -0.80
CA ALA A 24 -16.32 16.03 -0.24
C ALA A 24 -15.24 15.66 -1.27
N LYS A 25 -13.96 15.71 -0.84
CA LYS A 25 -12.80 15.42 -1.69
C LYS A 25 -11.78 14.54 -0.97
N ILE A 26 -11.26 13.56 -1.70
CA ILE A 26 -10.10 12.79 -1.25
C ILE A 26 -8.86 13.68 -1.35
N VAL A 27 -8.08 13.76 -0.28
CA VAL A 27 -6.90 14.65 -0.22
C VAL A 27 -5.58 13.93 -0.43
N HIS A 28 -5.56 12.59 -0.36
CA HIS A 28 -4.43 11.73 -0.72
C HIS A 28 -4.94 10.43 -1.34
N ARG A 29 -4.03 9.58 -1.79
CA ARG A 29 -4.40 8.32 -2.44
C ARG A 29 -3.78 7.10 -1.76
N LEU A 30 -4.47 5.97 -1.86
CA LEU A 30 -3.96 4.62 -1.63
C LEU A 30 -3.93 3.88 -2.97
N ASP A 31 -3.12 2.84 -3.10
CA ASP A 31 -3.16 1.94 -4.25
C ASP A 31 -4.45 1.12 -4.27
N ARG A 32 -4.80 0.52 -5.40
CA ARG A 32 -6.10 -0.16 -5.61
C ARG A 32 -6.45 -1.17 -4.51
N GLU A 33 -5.51 -1.97 -4.06
CA GLU A 33 -5.73 -3.02 -3.05
C GLU A 33 -5.19 -2.67 -1.65
N THR A 34 -4.59 -1.48 -1.47
CA THR A 34 -4.15 -1.03 -0.15
C THR A 34 -5.36 -0.68 0.71
N SER A 35 -5.46 -1.33 1.86
CA SER A 35 -6.50 -1.05 2.85
C SER A 35 -6.07 0.00 3.88
N GLY A 36 -6.99 0.41 4.76
CA GLY A 36 -6.71 1.25 5.91
C GLY A 36 -7.17 2.69 5.77
N LEU A 37 -6.51 3.59 6.51
CA LEU A 37 -6.94 4.97 6.68
C LEU A 37 -6.83 5.79 5.41
N ILE A 38 -7.93 6.45 5.07
CA ILE A 38 -7.97 7.49 4.04
C ILE A 38 -8.59 8.77 4.62
N LEU A 39 -8.00 9.92 4.29
CA LEU A 39 -8.47 11.22 4.77
C LEU A 39 -9.32 11.89 3.69
N VAL A 40 -10.51 12.34 4.10
CA VAL A 40 -11.48 13.04 3.25
C VAL A 40 -11.74 14.43 3.81
N ALA A 41 -11.69 15.44 2.96
CA ALA A 41 -12.15 16.78 3.28
C ALA A 41 -13.65 16.87 2.99
N LYS A 42 -14.44 17.41 3.91
CA LYS A 42 -15.90 17.57 3.76
C LYS A 42 -16.30 18.86 3.03
N HIS A 43 -15.38 19.80 2.87
CA HIS A 43 -15.62 21.09 2.20
C HIS A 43 -14.32 21.68 1.66
N LYS A 44 -14.44 22.66 0.75
CA LYS A 44 -13.31 23.22 0.00
C LYS A 44 -12.18 23.78 0.87
N LYS A 45 -12.50 24.51 1.97
CA LYS A 45 -11.46 25.06 2.88
C LYS A 45 -10.61 23.94 3.47
N ALA A 46 -11.23 22.84 3.94
CA ALA A 46 -10.52 21.69 4.48
C ALA A 46 -9.69 20.97 3.40
N GLU A 47 -10.21 20.84 2.17
CA GLU A 47 -9.48 20.26 1.04
C GLU A 47 -8.14 20.98 0.81
N VAL A 48 -8.19 22.32 0.67
CA VAL A 48 -7.01 23.13 0.40
C VAL A 48 -5.98 22.97 1.54
N ALA A 49 -6.42 23.11 2.78
CA ALA A 49 -5.54 23.05 3.95
C ALA A 49 -4.90 21.66 4.12
N LEU A 50 -5.68 20.58 3.96
CA LEU A 50 -5.16 19.22 4.07
C LEU A 50 -4.21 18.86 2.91
N LYS A 51 -4.52 19.25 1.67
CA LYS A 51 -3.61 19.07 0.54
C LYS A 51 -2.26 19.76 0.78
N GLN A 52 -2.26 20.96 1.33
CA GLN A 52 -1.03 21.67 1.72
C GLN A 52 -0.21 20.88 2.76
N CYS A 53 -0.87 20.26 3.76
CA CYS A 53 -0.16 19.40 4.73
C CYS A 53 0.55 18.22 4.04
N PHE A 54 -0.10 17.58 3.05
CA PHE A 54 0.54 16.51 2.27
C PHE A 54 1.68 17.01 1.38
N GLU A 55 1.51 18.12 0.68
CA GLU A 55 2.53 18.74 -0.17
C GLU A 55 3.78 19.14 0.62
N LYS A 56 3.58 19.71 1.81
CA LYS A 56 4.65 20.10 2.72
C LYS A 56 5.22 18.93 3.53
N ARG A 57 4.74 17.70 3.32
CA ARG A 57 5.15 16.49 4.05
C ARG A 57 4.94 16.59 5.58
N GLN A 58 3.91 17.29 6.01
CA GLN A 58 3.55 17.49 7.41
C GLN A 58 2.57 16.42 7.92
N VAL A 59 2.33 15.37 7.15
CA VAL A 59 1.49 14.25 7.53
C VAL A 59 2.37 13.03 7.80
N ALA A 60 2.47 12.65 9.07
CA ALA A 60 3.10 11.40 9.46
C ALA A 60 2.17 10.22 9.15
N LYS A 61 2.73 9.15 8.59
CA LYS A 61 1.98 7.96 8.18
C LYS A 61 2.78 6.71 8.51
N THR A 62 2.11 5.68 8.99
CA THR A 62 2.71 4.35 9.06
C THR A 62 1.80 3.34 8.38
N TYR A 63 2.41 2.29 7.84
CA TYR A 63 1.74 1.17 7.22
C TYR A 63 2.18 -0.13 7.87
N LEU A 64 1.33 -1.14 7.82
CA LEU A 64 1.68 -2.53 8.08
C LEU A 64 1.75 -3.26 6.75
N ALA A 65 2.79 -4.07 6.57
CA ALA A 65 2.97 -4.93 5.40
C ALA A 65 3.40 -6.33 5.84
N LEU A 66 2.81 -7.37 5.26
CA LEU A 66 3.32 -8.73 5.42
C LEU A 66 4.19 -9.05 4.21
N VAL A 67 5.48 -9.28 4.44
CA VAL A 67 6.50 -9.43 3.39
C VAL A 67 7.10 -10.84 3.39
N ARG A 68 7.58 -11.30 2.22
CA ARG A 68 8.27 -12.60 2.09
C ARG A 68 9.62 -12.58 2.80
N GLY A 69 9.94 -13.70 3.46
CA GLY A 69 11.21 -13.94 4.11
C GLY A 69 11.37 -13.28 5.47
N GLU A 70 12.45 -13.63 6.17
CA GLU A 70 12.81 -13.09 7.47
C GLU A 70 13.55 -11.75 7.32
N MET A 71 12.92 -10.65 7.73
CA MET A 71 13.59 -9.35 7.88
C MET A 71 14.15 -9.23 9.30
N LYS A 72 15.46 -9.41 9.46
CA LYS A 72 16.10 -9.49 10.78
C LYS A 72 16.35 -8.14 11.44
N THR A 73 16.51 -7.09 10.66
CA THR A 73 16.89 -5.76 11.14
C THR A 73 16.07 -4.68 10.45
N SER A 74 15.96 -3.52 11.10
CA SER A 74 15.38 -2.35 10.47
C SER A 74 16.19 -1.88 9.28
N LEU A 75 15.52 -1.39 8.24
CA LEU A 75 16.12 -0.91 7.00
C LEU A 75 15.69 0.52 6.73
N HIS A 76 16.65 1.36 6.33
CA HIS A 76 16.38 2.67 5.73
C HIS A 76 16.62 2.59 4.22
N VAL A 77 15.56 2.72 3.43
CA VAL A 77 15.64 2.70 1.97
C VAL A 77 15.53 4.12 1.42
N ASN A 78 16.64 4.61 0.87
CA ASN A 78 16.72 5.89 0.15
C ASN A 78 17.03 5.60 -1.31
N ALA A 79 15.98 5.31 -2.09
CA ALA A 79 16.09 4.87 -3.47
C ALA A 79 15.09 5.63 -4.35
N PRO A 80 15.57 6.44 -5.33
CA PRO A 80 14.68 7.20 -6.20
C PRO A 80 13.80 6.30 -7.05
N LEU A 81 12.56 6.76 -7.34
CA LEU A 81 11.57 5.99 -8.09
C LEU A 81 11.20 6.67 -9.40
N LEU A 82 11.27 5.89 -10.48
CA LEU A 82 10.88 6.28 -11.83
C LEU A 82 9.67 5.47 -12.29
N ASN A 83 8.81 6.09 -13.10
CA ASN A 83 7.76 5.37 -13.79
C ASN A 83 8.37 4.62 -14.98
N ASN A 84 8.21 3.31 -15.01
CA ASN A 84 8.86 2.42 -15.98
C ASN A 84 8.13 2.37 -17.34
N GLN A 85 7.81 3.51 -17.93
CA GLN A 85 7.10 3.56 -19.22
C GLN A 85 7.90 2.95 -20.38
N ASP A 86 9.25 2.90 -20.25
CA ASP A 86 10.16 2.51 -21.33
C ASP A 86 10.84 1.15 -21.13
N TYR A 87 10.74 0.52 -19.94
CA TYR A 87 11.60 -0.62 -19.57
C TYR A 87 10.87 -1.90 -19.19
N SER A 88 9.54 -1.94 -19.17
CA SER A 88 8.81 -3.18 -18.90
C SER A 88 7.50 -3.24 -19.67
N ASP A 89 7.07 -4.46 -19.93
CA ASP A 89 5.78 -4.78 -20.52
C ASP A 89 4.61 -4.28 -19.66
N ILE A 90 4.85 -4.00 -18.36
CA ILE A 90 3.85 -3.51 -17.41
C ILE A 90 4.08 -2.02 -17.12
N LYS A 91 3.43 -1.15 -17.87
CA LYS A 91 3.51 0.34 -17.74
C LYS A 91 3.16 0.89 -16.34
N LEU A 92 2.46 0.13 -15.51
CA LEU A 92 2.09 0.54 -14.15
C LEU A 92 3.20 0.34 -13.12
N ARG A 93 4.24 -0.44 -13.42
CA ARG A 93 5.35 -0.67 -12.50
C ARG A 93 6.19 0.59 -12.34
N MET A 94 6.58 0.85 -11.10
CA MET A 94 7.65 1.78 -10.77
C MET A 94 8.94 0.99 -10.61
N VAL A 95 10.08 1.62 -10.84
CA VAL A 95 11.42 1.04 -10.64
C VAL A 95 12.30 1.96 -9.82
N VAL A 96 13.29 1.39 -9.17
CA VAL A 96 14.39 2.15 -8.57
C VAL A 96 15.34 2.54 -9.70
N ASP A 97 15.53 3.85 -9.88
CA ASP A 97 16.40 4.42 -10.91
C ASP A 97 16.92 5.77 -10.43
N GLU A 98 18.20 6.07 -10.65
CA GLU A 98 18.84 7.32 -10.24
C GLU A 98 18.20 8.57 -10.86
N LYS A 99 17.59 8.45 -12.05
CA LYS A 99 16.83 9.52 -12.73
C LYS A 99 15.43 9.71 -12.13
N GLY A 100 15.05 8.86 -11.18
CA GLY A 100 13.75 8.88 -10.53
C GLY A 100 13.57 10.02 -9.53
N LYS A 101 12.35 10.14 -9.03
CA LYS A 101 12.04 11.13 -7.97
C LYS A 101 12.55 10.63 -6.63
N PRO A 102 13.24 11.46 -5.81
CA PRO A 102 13.70 11.09 -4.48
C PRO A 102 12.60 10.45 -3.63
N SER A 103 12.91 9.31 -3.03
CA SER A 103 11.97 8.51 -2.25
C SER A 103 12.68 7.86 -1.07
N GLN A 104 12.05 7.93 0.13
CA GLN A 104 12.64 7.41 1.36
C GLN A 104 11.58 6.70 2.19
N THR A 105 11.92 5.53 2.74
CA THR A 105 11.05 4.72 3.61
C THR A 105 11.88 3.98 4.65
N ASP A 106 11.46 4.03 5.91
CA ASP A 106 11.96 3.16 6.96
C ASP A 106 11.09 1.92 7.09
N PHE A 107 11.72 0.78 7.33
CA PHE A 107 11.08 -0.49 7.61
C PHE A 107 11.58 -1.04 8.94
N GLU A 108 10.66 -1.38 9.84
CA GLU A 108 10.91 -1.98 11.14
C GLU A 108 10.22 -3.35 11.19
N PRO A 109 10.96 -4.48 11.36
CA PRO A 109 10.34 -5.77 11.55
C PRO A 109 9.59 -5.81 12.88
N VAL A 110 8.35 -6.31 12.86
CA VAL A 110 7.47 -6.42 14.04
C VAL A 110 7.42 -7.84 14.55
N CYS A 111 7.20 -8.81 13.63
CA CYS A 111 7.10 -10.22 13.96
C CYS A 111 7.43 -11.07 12.72
N TYR A 112 8.25 -12.11 12.89
CA TYR A 112 8.47 -13.13 11.86
C TYR A 112 7.58 -14.34 12.11
N PHE A 113 7.00 -14.89 11.06
CA PHE A 113 6.15 -16.08 11.03
C PHE A 113 6.88 -17.18 10.25
N PRO A 114 7.63 -18.07 10.93
CA PRO A 114 8.44 -19.08 10.26
C PRO A 114 7.63 -20.07 9.43
N ASP A 115 6.41 -20.38 9.85
CA ASP A 115 5.53 -21.34 9.17
C ASP A 115 5.17 -20.94 7.75
N ILE A 116 5.15 -19.64 7.45
CA ILE A 116 4.83 -19.10 6.12
C ILE A 116 5.99 -18.34 5.50
N ASP A 117 7.17 -18.35 6.14
CA ASP A 117 8.34 -17.57 5.77
C ASP A 117 8.00 -16.11 5.43
N ALA A 118 7.36 -15.41 6.38
CA ALA A 118 6.95 -14.03 6.20
C ALA A 118 7.19 -13.17 7.45
N THR A 119 7.50 -11.90 7.25
CA THR A 119 7.67 -10.91 8.31
C THR A 119 6.58 -9.86 8.26
N LEU A 120 5.93 -9.58 9.38
CA LEU A 120 5.12 -8.37 9.55
C LEU A 120 6.07 -7.19 9.77
N VAL A 121 5.94 -6.17 8.91
CA VAL A 121 6.81 -5.00 8.89
C VAL A 121 5.98 -3.74 9.08
N LYS A 122 6.44 -2.82 9.93
CA LYS A 122 5.97 -1.45 9.97
C LYS A 122 6.78 -0.62 8.97
N ALA A 123 6.11 0.06 8.05
CA ALA A 123 6.72 0.93 7.06
C ALA A 123 6.36 2.39 7.35
N THR A 124 7.38 3.27 7.37
CA THR A 124 7.25 4.72 7.58
C THR A 124 7.76 5.47 6.33
N PRO A 125 6.90 5.82 5.36
CA PRO A 125 7.31 6.56 4.18
C PRO A 125 7.42 8.06 4.46
N TYR A 126 8.60 8.66 4.21
CA TYR A 126 8.84 10.11 4.31
C TYR A 126 8.39 10.86 3.05
N THR A 127 8.25 10.16 1.95
CA THR A 127 7.73 10.65 0.68
C THR A 127 6.47 9.85 0.30
N GLY A 128 5.77 10.25 -0.78
CA GLY A 128 4.51 9.59 -1.19
C GLY A 128 4.50 9.33 -2.70
N ARG A 129 5.49 8.60 -3.22
CA ARG A 129 5.52 8.22 -4.64
C ARG A 129 4.58 7.05 -4.90
N GLN A 130 4.14 6.91 -6.15
CA GLN A 130 3.33 5.77 -6.56
C GLN A 130 4.07 4.47 -6.22
N HIS A 131 3.36 3.50 -5.65
CA HIS A 131 3.85 2.18 -5.25
C HIS A 131 5.11 2.19 -4.35
N GLN A 132 5.45 3.31 -3.71
CA GLN A 132 6.74 3.50 -3.04
C GLN A 132 7.09 2.38 -2.06
N ILE A 133 6.22 2.04 -1.11
CA ILE A 133 6.48 0.99 -0.11
C ILE A 133 6.70 -0.36 -0.80
N ARG A 134 5.87 -0.68 -1.80
CA ARG A 134 5.91 -1.93 -2.56
C ARG A 134 7.23 -2.10 -3.32
N VAL A 135 7.65 -1.06 -4.05
CA VAL A 135 8.91 -1.07 -4.81
C VAL A 135 10.11 -1.11 -3.90
N HIS A 136 10.13 -0.34 -2.81
CA HIS A 136 11.23 -0.34 -1.85
C HIS A 136 11.39 -1.72 -1.19
N LEU A 137 10.30 -2.36 -0.76
CA LEU A 137 10.34 -3.72 -0.20
C LEU A 137 10.79 -4.76 -1.25
N PHE A 138 10.32 -4.66 -2.48
CA PHE A 138 10.79 -5.51 -3.58
C PHE A 138 12.29 -5.29 -3.87
N HIS A 139 12.75 -4.06 -3.87
CA HIS A 139 14.17 -3.69 -4.09
C HIS A 139 15.09 -4.34 -3.05
N VAL A 140 14.68 -4.35 -1.77
CA VAL A 140 15.45 -5.00 -0.68
C VAL A 140 15.14 -6.49 -0.52
N LYS A 141 14.50 -7.14 -1.52
CA LYS A 141 14.22 -8.58 -1.60
C LYS A 141 13.18 -9.11 -0.60
N HIS A 142 12.33 -8.24 -0.09
CA HIS A 142 11.18 -8.56 0.76
C HIS A 142 9.86 -8.12 0.12
N PRO A 143 9.43 -8.68 -1.04
CA PRO A 143 8.17 -8.29 -1.67
C PRO A 143 6.99 -8.56 -0.76
N ILE A 144 5.95 -7.70 -0.87
CA ILE A 144 4.72 -7.86 -0.07
C ILE A 144 3.94 -9.07 -0.58
N LEU A 145 3.39 -9.87 0.34
CA LEU A 145 2.47 -10.95 0.00
C LEU A 145 1.19 -10.37 -0.64
N GLY A 146 0.70 -11.04 -1.68
CA GLY A 146 -0.47 -10.60 -2.43
C GLY A 146 -0.20 -9.45 -3.40
N ASP A 147 1.07 -9.03 -3.59
CA ASP A 147 1.38 -7.98 -4.55
C ASP A 147 1.30 -8.51 -5.99
N PRO A 148 0.38 -7.98 -6.84
CA PRO A 148 0.21 -8.45 -8.19
C PRO A 148 1.24 -7.92 -9.19
N LEU A 149 2.08 -6.96 -8.79
CA LEU A 149 3.02 -6.29 -9.68
C LEU A 149 4.48 -6.56 -9.32
N TYR A 150 4.79 -6.77 -8.04
CA TYR A 150 6.16 -6.91 -7.55
C TYR A 150 6.38 -8.26 -6.87
N GLY A 151 7.44 -8.96 -7.27
CA GLY A 151 7.77 -10.29 -6.73
C GLY A 151 7.06 -11.46 -7.40
N VAL A 152 6.39 -11.21 -8.54
CA VAL A 152 5.73 -12.22 -9.37
C VAL A 152 6.22 -12.15 -10.83
N PRO A 153 6.11 -13.25 -11.61
CA PRO A 153 6.40 -13.23 -13.04
C PRO A 153 5.55 -12.21 -13.81
N THR A 154 6.06 -11.68 -14.92
CA THR A 154 5.37 -10.67 -15.72
C THR A 154 4.00 -11.13 -16.20
N TRP A 155 3.88 -12.38 -16.69
CA TRP A 155 2.62 -12.94 -17.16
C TRP A 155 1.53 -12.99 -16.07
N VAL A 156 1.92 -13.19 -14.78
CA VAL A 156 0.96 -13.12 -13.65
C VAL A 156 0.41 -11.71 -13.49
N SER A 157 1.29 -10.70 -13.61
CA SER A 157 0.88 -9.29 -13.55
C SER A 157 -0.04 -8.91 -14.72
N GLU A 158 0.23 -9.41 -15.92
CA GLU A 158 -0.61 -9.19 -17.10
C GLU A 158 -2.00 -9.80 -16.90
N ARG A 159 -2.09 -11.05 -16.48
CA ARG A 159 -3.36 -11.71 -16.18
C ARG A 159 -4.15 -11.00 -15.06
N TYR A 160 -3.45 -10.49 -14.05
CA TYR A 160 -4.08 -9.66 -13.00
C TYR A 160 -4.68 -8.37 -13.57
N LEU A 161 -3.96 -7.68 -14.45
CA LEU A 161 -4.44 -6.44 -15.07
C LEU A 161 -5.61 -6.66 -16.01
N ASP A 162 -5.66 -7.82 -16.67
CA ASP A 162 -6.75 -8.26 -17.52
C ASP A 162 -7.95 -8.83 -16.74
N GLU A 163 -7.85 -8.87 -15.40
CA GLU A 163 -8.87 -9.42 -14.48
C GLU A 163 -9.14 -10.93 -14.73
N ASN A 164 -8.13 -11.68 -15.15
CA ASN A 164 -8.20 -13.08 -15.52
C ASN A 164 -7.47 -14.04 -14.54
N LEU A 165 -7.15 -13.61 -13.32
CA LEU A 165 -6.59 -14.46 -12.28
C LEU A 165 -7.68 -15.00 -11.36
N THR A 166 -7.65 -16.32 -11.09
CA THR A 166 -8.49 -16.92 -10.05
C THR A 166 -7.94 -16.66 -8.64
N GLU A 167 -8.74 -16.95 -7.60
CA GLU A 167 -8.27 -16.83 -6.22
C GLU A 167 -7.16 -17.84 -5.91
N GLU A 168 -7.25 -19.06 -6.45
CA GLU A 168 -6.23 -20.11 -6.31
C GLU A 168 -4.91 -19.67 -6.92
N GLU A 169 -4.92 -19.14 -8.14
CA GLU A 169 -3.74 -18.61 -8.81
C GLU A 169 -3.14 -17.43 -8.04
N ARG A 170 -3.96 -16.57 -7.45
CA ARG A 170 -3.46 -15.49 -6.58
C ARG A 170 -2.76 -16.03 -5.34
N LEU A 171 -3.33 -17.02 -4.67
CA LEU A 171 -2.69 -17.69 -3.52
C LEU A 171 -1.37 -18.35 -3.91
N GLU A 172 -1.34 -19.08 -5.03
CA GLU A 172 -0.17 -19.78 -5.53
C GLU A 172 0.99 -18.80 -5.81
N TRP A 173 0.74 -17.79 -6.64
CA TRP A 173 1.81 -16.92 -7.16
C TRP A 173 2.13 -15.73 -6.26
N MET A 174 1.12 -15.11 -5.68
CA MET A 174 1.27 -13.91 -4.86
C MET A 174 1.35 -14.21 -3.38
N GLY A 175 0.87 -15.38 -2.98
CA GLY A 175 0.85 -15.83 -1.60
C GLY A 175 -0.27 -15.23 -0.77
N ALA A 176 -1.21 -14.47 -1.34
CA ALA A 176 -2.43 -13.99 -0.69
C ALA A 176 -3.44 -13.53 -1.75
N ASN A 177 -4.74 -13.52 -1.40
CA ASN A 177 -5.82 -13.11 -2.31
C ASN A 177 -5.90 -11.61 -2.55
N ARG A 178 -5.15 -10.80 -1.81
CA ARG A 178 -5.05 -9.36 -1.97
C ARG A 178 -3.69 -8.86 -1.50
N LEU A 179 -3.34 -7.66 -1.88
CA LEU A 179 -2.14 -6.97 -1.39
C LEU A 179 -2.20 -6.80 0.14
N LEU A 180 -1.26 -7.40 0.87
CA LEU A 180 -1.18 -7.30 2.33
C LEU A 180 -0.39 -6.05 2.75
N LEU A 181 -0.92 -4.88 2.36
CA LEU A 181 -0.46 -3.54 2.73
C LEU A 181 -1.63 -2.76 3.32
N HIS A 182 -1.42 -2.16 4.50
CA HIS A 182 -2.45 -1.48 5.26
C HIS A 182 -1.97 -0.13 5.80
N ALA A 183 -2.69 0.96 5.49
CA ALA A 183 -2.45 2.29 6.07
C ALA A 183 -2.91 2.31 7.52
N ASN A 184 -1.96 2.20 8.45
CA ASN A 184 -2.21 1.92 9.87
C ASN A 184 -2.42 3.17 10.71
N THR A 185 -1.53 4.17 10.57
CA THR A 185 -1.67 5.44 11.31
C THR A 185 -1.54 6.64 10.39
N LEU A 186 -2.19 7.73 10.79
CA LEU A 186 -2.10 9.02 10.12
C LEU A 186 -2.17 10.13 11.16
N ALA A 187 -1.19 11.03 11.17
CA ALA A 187 -1.15 12.15 12.11
C ALA A 187 -0.69 13.43 11.42
N PHE A 188 -1.30 14.55 11.79
CA PHE A 188 -0.96 15.88 11.26
C PHE A 188 -1.44 16.98 12.22
N THR A 189 -0.92 18.20 12.04
CA THR A 189 -1.40 19.40 12.72
C THR A 189 -2.12 20.30 11.73
N LEU A 190 -3.29 20.77 12.07
CA LEU A 190 -4.07 21.68 11.26
C LEU A 190 -4.68 22.78 12.15
N GLU A 191 -4.49 24.05 11.80
CA GLU A 191 -4.96 25.21 12.58
C GLU A 191 -4.60 25.11 14.09
N SER A 192 -3.32 24.77 14.36
CA SER A 192 -2.76 24.56 15.72
C SER A 192 -3.38 23.40 16.52
N LYS A 193 -4.20 22.56 15.89
CA LYS A 193 -4.82 21.38 16.49
C LYS A 193 -4.16 20.11 15.96
N ASN A 194 -3.79 19.21 16.87
CA ASN A 194 -3.19 17.92 16.54
C ASN A 194 -4.28 16.88 16.28
N TYR A 195 -4.10 16.14 15.19
CA TYR A 195 -4.95 15.01 14.81
C TYR A 195 -4.09 13.77 14.69
N ALA A 196 -4.53 12.68 15.32
CA ALA A 196 -3.89 11.37 15.21
C ALA A 196 -4.97 10.30 15.10
N PHE A 197 -4.85 9.45 14.09
CA PHE A 197 -5.76 8.36 13.81
C PHE A 197 -4.97 7.07 13.71
N THR A 198 -5.55 6.01 14.25
CA THR A 198 -5.03 4.64 14.12
C THR A 198 -6.17 3.76 13.61
N SER A 199 -5.86 2.84 12.70
CA SER A 199 -6.85 1.87 12.23
C SER A 199 -7.29 0.96 13.37
N PRO A 200 -8.51 0.39 13.33
CA PRO A 200 -9.01 -0.50 14.37
C PRO A 200 -8.04 -1.65 14.68
N ARG A 201 -7.94 -2.05 15.95
CA ARG A 201 -7.04 -3.14 16.40
C ARG A 201 -7.35 -4.48 15.73
N GLU A 202 -8.62 -4.73 15.38
CA GLU A 202 -9.05 -5.92 14.66
C GLU A 202 -8.36 -6.06 13.30
N THR A 203 -8.10 -4.93 12.61
CA THR A 203 -7.36 -4.96 11.34
C THR A 203 -5.88 -5.29 11.55
N GLN A 204 -5.29 -4.85 12.66
CA GLN A 204 -3.93 -5.25 13.03
C GLN A 204 -3.89 -6.74 13.39
N ALA A 205 -4.86 -7.22 14.19
CA ALA A 205 -5.01 -8.63 14.53
C ALA A 205 -5.15 -9.52 13.29
N LEU A 206 -5.85 -9.05 12.24
CA LEU A 206 -5.99 -9.77 10.97
C LEU A 206 -4.62 -10.09 10.33
N PHE A 207 -3.65 -9.18 10.37
CA PHE A 207 -2.30 -9.45 9.85
C PHE A 207 -1.58 -10.54 10.67
N TYR A 208 -1.77 -10.58 11.98
CA TYR A 208 -1.24 -11.65 12.83
C TYR A 208 -1.94 -12.99 12.58
N THR A 209 -3.25 -12.97 12.37
CA THR A 209 -4.05 -14.16 12.03
C THR A 209 -3.65 -14.71 10.67
N LEU A 210 -3.56 -13.88 9.64
CA LEU A 210 -3.11 -14.28 8.30
C LEU A 210 -1.68 -14.86 8.31
N GLY A 211 -0.81 -14.36 9.20
CA GLY A 211 0.51 -14.92 9.43
C GLY A 211 0.49 -16.31 10.05
N LYS A 212 -0.55 -16.66 10.84
CA LYS A 212 -0.69 -17.96 11.53
C LYS A 212 -1.51 -18.98 10.76
N GLU A 213 -2.58 -18.58 10.07
CA GLU A 213 -3.59 -19.47 9.49
C GLU A 213 -3.20 -20.11 8.15
N ARG A 214 -2.13 -19.67 7.48
CA ARG A 214 -1.67 -20.28 6.22
C ARG A 214 -1.27 -21.76 6.38
N ASN A 215 -0.98 -22.22 7.58
CA ASN A 215 -0.70 -23.62 7.86
C ASN A 215 -1.92 -24.54 7.69
N ALA A 216 -3.15 -24.02 7.77
CA ALA A 216 -4.35 -24.85 7.67
C ALA A 216 -4.67 -25.28 6.22
N TYR A 217 -4.13 -24.57 5.20
CA TYR A 217 -4.41 -24.86 3.79
C TYR A 217 -3.33 -25.68 3.07
N ASN A 218 -2.17 -25.90 3.71
CA ASN A 218 -1.08 -26.70 3.12
C ASN A 218 -1.13 -28.20 3.49
N PHE A 219 -2.17 -28.67 4.18
CA PHE A 219 -2.33 -30.07 4.61
C PHE A 219 -3.65 -30.72 4.15
N MET A 220 -4.25 -30.24 3.04
CA MET A 220 -5.33 -30.99 2.36
C MET A 220 -4.96 -31.31 0.93
#